data_da53daf37ad3e557760bb227167c95a3
#
_entry.id   da53daf37ad3e557760bb227167c95a3
#
_cell.length_a   1.000
_cell.length_b   1.000
_cell.length_c   1.000
_cell.angle_alpha   90.00
_cell.angle_beta   90.00
_cell.angle_gamma   90.00
#
_symmetry.space_group_name_H-M   'P 1'
#
loop_
_entity.id
_entity.type
_entity.pdbx_description
1 polymer ?
#
loop_
_entity_poly.entity_id
_entity_poly.type
_entity_poly.pdbx_seq_one_letter_code
_entity_poly.pdbx_strand_id
1 'polypeptide(L)'
;MGITAKELAKQLNLSEAAISMALNNKPGVSTLTRKRVLEAAASAGYDFSRISNTNEALASNGTLYFVIYRKNGAVVPNSPVYTHTEHGVLVQDVPFFSQLSEGIDLGCRHCHYYLNISYIYENDDIEALLSEWKRLGAKGILLLGTEMEEHDIKPFTRCGLPVVLIDNYFEALNIDCVTINNLQGAYLATDYLIKQTHAQPGYLHSAYSIT
;
A
#
# COMPACT_ATOMS: atom_id res chain seq x y z
N MET A 1 -35.25 -0.32 18.81
CA MET A 1 -35.41 -0.80 17.42
C MET A 1 -34.66 0.17 16.51
N GLY A 2 -33.72 -0.27 15.72
CA GLY A 2 -32.97 0.60 14.79
C GLY A 2 -33.84 0.97 13.58
N ILE A 3 -33.57 2.14 12.97
CA ILE A 3 -34.26 2.62 11.78
C ILE A 3 -34.04 1.66 10.58
N THR A 4 -35.08 1.53 9.73
CA THR A 4 -34.99 0.76 8.48
C THR A 4 -34.51 1.64 7.30
N ALA A 5 -34.01 1.03 6.22
CA ALA A 5 -33.61 1.76 5.01
C ALA A 5 -34.80 2.58 4.41
N LYS A 6 -36.01 2.07 4.53
CA LYS A 6 -37.25 2.74 4.07
C LYS A 6 -37.60 3.98 4.90
N GLU A 7 -37.41 3.90 6.20
CA GLU A 7 -37.60 5.05 7.09
C GLU A 7 -36.53 6.10 6.89
N LEU A 8 -35.26 5.66 6.67
CA LEU A 8 -34.15 6.54 6.35
C LEU A 8 -34.37 7.28 5.01
N ALA A 9 -34.96 6.61 4.01
CA ALA A 9 -35.34 7.21 2.74
C ALA A 9 -36.35 8.33 2.92
N LYS A 10 -37.37 8.11 3.73
CA LYS A 10 -38.38 9.14 4.08
C LYS A 10 -37.76 10.31 4.83
N GLN A 11 -36.90 10.03 5.83
CA GLN A 11 -36.27 11.05 6.66
C GLN A 11 -35.33 11.98 5.84
N LEU A 12 -34.63 11.42 4.85
CA LEU A 12 -33.68 12.17 4.03
C LEU A 12 -34.29 12.72 2.74
N ASN A 13 -35.56 12.41 2.47
CA ASN A 13 -36.25 12.73 1.21
C ASN A 13 -35.48 12.20 -0.03
N LEU A 14 -35.08 10.94 0.06
CA LEU A 14 -34.37 10.21 -0.99
C LEU A 14 -35.15 8.96 -1.39
N SER A 15 -34.88 8.43 -2.60
CA SER A 15 -35.45 7.15 -2.99
C SER A 15 -34.82 5.99 -2.20
N GLU A 16 -35.52 4.90 -1.99
CA GLU A 16 -35.00 3.68 -1.36
C GLU A 16 -33.79 3.15 -2.16
N ALA A 17 -33.81 3.29 -3.49
CA ALA A 17 -32.67 2.95 -4.36
C ALA A 17 -31.44 3.81 -4.07
N ALA A 18 -31.60 5.12 -3.86
CA ALA A 18 -30.49 6.01 -3.52
C ALA A 18 -29.89 5.67 -2.14
N ILE A 19 -30.75 5.38 -1.15
CA ILE A 19 -30.31 4.91 0.17
C ILE A 19 -29.53 3.59 0.03
N SER A 20 -30.06 2.62 -0.71
CA SER A 20 -29.38 1.35 -0.93
C SER A 20 -28.01 1.53 -1.62
N MET A 21 -27.95 2.37 -2.66
CA MET A 21 -26.68 2.69 -3.33
C MET A 21 -25.69 3.38 -2.40
N ALA A 22 -26.15 4.31 -1.57
CA ALA A 22 -25.30 5.01 -0.61
C ALA A 22 -24.75 4.07 0.47
N LEU A 23 -25.61 3.26 1.07
CA LEU A 23 -25.25 2.31 2.13
C LEU A 23 -24.32 1.19 1.61
N ASN A 24 -24.56 0.68 0.40
CA ASN A 24 -23.78 -0.42 -0.19
C ASN A 24 -22.63 0.06 -1.06
N ASN A 25 -22.21 1.30 -0.96
CA ASN A 25 -21.10 1.90 -1.71
C ASN A 25 -21.20 1.75 -3.25
N LYS A 26 -22.43 1.61 -3.81
CA LYS A 26 -22.63 1.47 -5.25
C LYS A 26 -22.55 2.83 -5.96
N PRO A 27 -22.14 2.88 -7.24
CA PRO A 27 -22.19 4.11 -8.04
C PRO A 27 -23.66 4.56 -8.24
N GLY A 28 -23.86 5.86 -8.55
CA GLY A 28 -25.20 6.43 -8.80
C GLY A 28 -25.66 7.44 -7.77
N VAL A 29 -24.88 7.68 -6.71
CA VAL A 29 -25.09 8.77 -5.76
C VAL A 29 -23.82 9.59 -5.58
N SER A 30 -23.95 10.90 -5.38
CA SER A 30 -22.81 11.79 -5.14
C SER A 30 -22.11 11.46 -3.81
N THR A 31 -20.82 11.81 -3.70
CA THR A 31 -20.06 11.64 -2.44
C THR A 31 -20.71 12.39 -1.28
N LEU A 32 -21.27 13.57 -1.54
CA LEU A 32 -21.98 14.35 -0.54
C LEU A 32 -23.27 13.67 -0.06
N THR A 33 -24.06 13.14 -1.00
CA THR A 33 -25.28 12.38 -0.68
C THR A 33 -24.94 11.13 0.11
N ARG A 34 -23.90 10.41 -0.27
CA ARG A 34 -23.42 9.21 0.45
C ARG A 34 -23.03 9.54 1.88
N LYS A 35 -22.21 10.57 2.09
CA LYS A 35 -21.81 11.02 3.43
C LYS A 35 -23.02 11.34 4.30
N ARG A 36 -23.97 12.11 3.77
CA ARG A 36 -25.21 12.49 4.47
C ARG A 36 -26.06 11.27 4.87
N VAL A 37 -26.15 10.26 3.99
CA VAL A 37 -26.90 9.02 4.29
C VAL A 37 -26.20 8.21 5.38
N LEU A 38 -24.87 8.05 5.31
CA LEU A 38 -24.11 7.29 6.32
C LEU A 38 -24.17 7.95 7.70
N GLU A 39 -24.04 9.27 7.77
CA GLU A 39 -24.16 10.04 9.03
C GLU A 39 -25.55 9.91 9.65
N ALA A 40 -26.60 10.03 8.83
CA ALA A 40 -27.98 9.88 9.31
C ALA A 40 -28.28 8.44 9.75
N ALA A 41 -27.77 7.44 9.02
CA ALA A 41 -27.91 6.03 9.38
C ALA A 41 -27.23 5.72 10.72
N ALA A 42 -26.01 6.21 10.93
CA ALA A 42 -25.27 6.04 12.18
C ALA A 42 -25.99 6.71 13.35
N SER A 43 -26.46 7.95 13.18
CA SER A 43 -27.15 8.71 14.20
C SER A 43 -28.50 8.11 14.59
N ALA A 44 -29.17 7.45 13.64
CA ALA A 44 -30.49 6.83 13.84
C ALA A 44 -30.40 5.35 14.28
N GLY A 45 -29.20 4.84 14.57
CA GLY A 45 -29.01 3.47 15.02
C GLY A 45 -29.36 2.42 13.97
N TYR A 46 -29.08 2.72 12.69
CA TYR A 46 -29.26 1.76 11.62
C TYR A 46 -28.36 0.55 11.84
N ASP A 47 -28.95 -0.66 11.72
CA ASP A 47 -28.21 -1.90 11.84
C ASP A 47 -27.41 -2.16 10.55
N PHE A 48 -26.16 -1.77 10.56
CA PHE A 48 -25.22 -1.95 9.43
C PHE A 48 -24.90 -3.42 9.13
N SER A 49 -25.20 -4.37 10.02
CA SER A 49 -25.05 -5.80 9.72
C SER A 49 -26.06 -6.28 8.65
N ARG A 50 -27.14 -5.52 8.46
CA ARG A 50 -28.15 -5.74 7.42
C ARG A 50 -27.79 -5.13 6.08
N ILE A 51 -26.77 -4.27 6.03
CA ILE A 51 -26.17 -3.97 4.76
C ILE A 51 -25.66 -5.31 4.27
N SER A 52 -26.45 -5.90 3.38
CA SER A 52 -25.94 -7.05 2.66
C SER A 52 -24.55 -6.67 2.19
N ASN A 53 -23.54 -7.38 2.69
CA ASN A 53 -22.37 -7.70 1.91
C ASN A 53 -22.83 -8.53 0.68
N THR A 54 -23.80 -8.05 -0.05
CA THR A 54 -23.90 -8.08 -1.49
C THR A 54 -23.08 -6.88 -2.01
N ASN A 55 -21.81 -6.74 -1.53
CA ASN A 55 -20.83 -7.22 -2.46
C ASN A 55 -21.45 -8.50 -3.02
N GLU A 56 -22.02 -8.50 -4.22
CA GLU A 56 -21.55 -9.50 -5.18
C GLU A 56 -20.10 -9.56 -4.82
N ALA A 57 -19.71 -10.63 -4.18
CA ALA A 57 -18.32 -10.96 -4.03
C ALA A 57 -17.87 -11.01 -5.48
N LEU A 58 -17.44 -9.86 -5.99
CA LEU A 58 -16.63 -9.80 -7.19
C LEU A 58 -15.56 -10.77 -6.81
N ALA A 59 -15.66 -11.99 -7.41
CA ALA A 59 -14.94 -13.14 -6.94
C ALA A 59 -13.51 -12.65 -6.85
N SER A 60 -12.98 -12.57 -5.62
CA SER A 60 -11.67 -11.99 -5.42
C SER A 60 -10.71 -12.75 -6.31
N ASN A 61 -9.89 -12.06 -7.08
CA ASN A 61 -8.88 -12.69 -7.91
C ASN A 61 -7.81 -13.40 -7.06
N GLY A 62 -7.91 -13.29 -5.74
CA GLY A 62 -7.03 -13.92 -4.75
C GLY A 62 -6.29 -12.91 -3.90
N THR A 63 -5.19 -13.33 -3.29
CA THR A 63 -4.38 -12.50 -2.40
C THR A 63 -3.02 -12.18 -3.03
N LEU A 64 -2.66 -10.90 -3.05
CA LEU A 64 -1.31 -10.43 -3.32
C LEU A 64 -0.60 -10.15 -2.00
N TYR A 65 0.68 -10.42 -1.95
CA TYR A 65 1.52 -10.14 -0.80
C TYR A 65 2.39 -8.92 -1.09
N PHE A 66 2.25 -7.88 -0.30
CA PHE A 66 3.21 -6.78 -0.26
C PHE A 66 4.25 -7.12 0.80
N VAL A 67 5.45 -7.41 0.33
CA VAL A 67 6.56 -7.90 1.16
C VAL A 67 7.57 -6.79 1.31
N ILE A 68 7.90 -6.45 2.55
CA ILE A 68 8.90 -5.45 2.90
C ILE A 68 10.13 -6.20 3.42
N TYR A 69 11.21 -6.19 2.63
CA TYR A 69 12.48 -6.80 3.04
C TYR A 69 13.29 -5.84 3.91
N ARG A 70 13.83 -6.36 4.99
CA ARG A 70 14.65 -5.61 5.95
C ARG A 70 15.96 -6.32 6.24
N LYS A 71 17.06 -5.63 6.01
CA LYS A 71 18.42 -6.12 6.27
C LYS A 71 19.08 -5.34 7.39
N ASN A 72 19.23 -4.05 7.21
CA ASN A 72 19.96 -3.17 8.12
C ASN A 72 19.08 -2.24 8.95
N GLY A 73 17.81 -2.07 8.57
CA GLY A 73 16.92 -1.06 9.15
C GLY A 73 17.37 0.39 8.90
N ALA A 74 18.32 0.60 7.98
CA ALA A 74 18.84 1.92 7.67
C ALA A 74 17.92 2.72 6.75
N VAL A 75 17.26 2.04 5.81
CA VAL A 75 16.33 2.62 4.84
C VAL A 75 14.90 2.37 5.26
N VAL A 76 14.59 1.15 5.69
CA VAL A 76 13.29 0.77 6.24
C VAL A 76 13.42 0.64 7.76
N PRO A 77 13.06 1.65 8.55
CA PRO A 77 13.28 1.63 10.00
C PRO A 77 12.58 0.45 10.69
N ASN A 78 13.28 -0.18 11.62
CA ASN A 78 12.74 -1.29 12.43
C ASN A 78 11.74 -0.81 13.49
N SER A 79 11.72 0.49 13.78
CA SER A 79 10.83 1.10 14.77
C SER A 79 10.33 2.44 14.25
N PRO A 80 9.12 2.85 14.64
CA PRO A 80 8.64 4.19 14.36
C PRO A 80 9.63 5.23 14.90
N VAL A 81 9.90 6.25 14.12
CA VAL A 81 10.72 7.37 14.58
C VAL A 81 9.84 8.29 15.42
N TYR A 82 10.17 8.43 16.69
CA TYR A 82 9.49 9.34 17.60
C TYR A 82 10.25 10.66 17.66
N THR A 83 9.60 11.75 17.29
CA THR A 83 10.15 13.09 17.47
C THR A 83 9.47 13.76 18.64
N HIS A 84 10.25 14.12 19.68
CA HIS A 84 9.77 14.92 20.79
C HIS A 84 9.65 16.38 20.34
N THR A 85 8.44 16.95 20.44
CA THR A 85 8.18 18.36 20.21
C THR A 85 7.75 19.03 21.51
N GLU A 86 7.76 20.36 21.54
CA GLU A 86 7.25 21.12 22.70
C GLU A 86 5.78 20.83 23.02
N HIS A 87 5.04 20.22 22.08
CA HIS A 87 3.60 19.94 22.18
C HIS A 87 3.28 18.44 22.33
N GLY A 88 4.29 17.57 22.47
CA GLY A 88 4.13 16.14 22.63
C GLY A 88 5.07 15.29 21.77
N VAL A 89 4.75 14.02 21.64
CA VAL A 89 5.50 13.06 20.82
C VAL A 89 4.80 12.93 19.49
N LEU A 90 5.46 13.33 18.42
CA LEU A 90 5.03 13.01 17.05
C LEU A 90 5.63 11.67 16.65
N VAL A 91 4.77 10.72 16.28
CA VAL A 91 5.18 9.53 15.57
C VAL A 91 5.45 9.95 14.14
N GLN A 92 6.71 9.99 13.77
CA GLN A 92 7.08 10.26 12.38
C GLN A 92 6.90 8.94 11.61
N ASP A 93 5.71 8.78 11.02
CA ASP A 93 5.54 7.83 9.93
C ASP A 93 6.42 8.32 8.77
N VAL A 94 7.21 7.42 8.19
CA VAL A 94 7.99 7.80 7.00
C VAL A 94 6.99 7.91 5.84
N PRO A 95 6.69 9.12 5.33
CA PRO A 95 5.57 9.32 4.41
C PRO A 95 5.66 8.46 3.15
N PHE A 96 6.87 8.07 2.76
CA PHE A 96 7.12 7.22 1.61
C PHE A 96 6.44 5.84 1.75
N PHE A 97 6.60 5.19 2.90
CA PHE A 97 6.07 3.83 3.09
C PHE A 97 4.55 3.82 3.27
N SER A 98 4.00 4.80 3.96
CA SER A 98 2.55 4.91 4.10
C SER A 98 1.87 5.22 2.76
N GLN A 99 2.39 6.16 1.99
CA GLN A 99 1.88 6.50 0.66
C GLN A 99 2.02 5.34 -0.33
N LEU A 100 3.15 4.62 -0.31
CA LEU A 100 3.36 3.43 -1.12
C LEU A 100 2.35 2.34 -0.79
N SER A 101 2.17 2.05 0.50
CA SER A 101 1.20 1.04 0.97
C SER A 101 -0.23 1.39 0.60
N GLU A 102 -0.61 2.67 0.74
CA GLU A 102 -1.93 3.17 0.35
C GLU A 102 -2.15 3.02 -1.17
N GLY A 103 -1.15 3.40 -1.97
CA GLY A 103 -1.22 3.26 -3.44
C GLY A 103 -1.36 1.79 -3.88
N ILE A 104 -0.63 0.88 -3.23
CA ILE A 104 -0.72 -0.56 -3.49
C ILE A 104 -2.11 -1.09 -3.09
N ASP A 105 -2.63 -0.71 -1.92
CA ASP A 105 -3.96 -1.14 -1.46
C ASP A 105 -5.06 -0.67 -2.42
N LEU A 106 -5.00 0.59 -2.87
CA LEU A 106 -5.93 1.12 -3.87
C LEU A 106 -5.86 0.33 -5.19
N GLY A 107 -4.66 0.01 -5.67
CA GLY A 107 -4.45 -0.80 -6.87
C GLY A 107 -5.00 -2.22 -6.72
N CYS A 108 -4.75 -2.88 -5.59
CA CYS A 108 -5.27 -4.20 -5.27
C CYS A 108 -6.81 -4.21 -5.26
N ARG A 109 -7.44 -3.24 -4.59
CA ARG A 109 -8.91 -3.11 -4.55
C ARG A 109 -9.50 -2.88 -5.95
N HIS A 110 -8.85 -2.04 -6.76
CA HIS A 110 -9.28 -1.77 -8.13
C HIS A 110 -9.26 -3.03 -9.01
N CYS A 111 -8.25 -3.88 -8.79
CA CYS A 111 -8.08 -5.16 -9.50
C CYS A 111 -8.76 -6.34 -8.79
N HIS A 112 -9.57 -6.11 -7.75
CA HIS A 112 -10.27 -7.13 -6.97
C HIS A 112 -9.34 -8.18 -6.32
N TYR A 113 -8.16 -7.76 -5.85
CA TYR A 113 -7.28 -8.57 -5.01
C TYR A 113 -7.37 -8.15 -3.55
N TYR A 114 -7.20 -9.11 -2.66
CA TYR A 114 -6.86 -8.85 -1.27
C TYR A 114 -5.36 -8.55 -1.15
N LEU A 115 -5.01 -7.66 -0.22
CA LEU A 115 -3.62 -7.34 0.08
C LEU A 115 -3.24 -7.91 1.45
N ASN A 116 -2.15 -8.65 1.50
CA ASN A 116 -1.47 -9.04 2.73
C ASN A 116 -0.13 -8.30 2.80
N ILE A 117 0.17 -7.66 3.92
CA ILE A 117 1.45 -6.98 4.15
C ILE A 117 2.29 -7.85 5.07
N SER A 118 3.49 -8.21 4.63
CA SER A 118 4.41 -9.05 5.38
C SER A 118 5.81 -8.43 5.43
N TYR A 119 6.49 -8.62 6.54
CA TYR A 119 7.90 -8.25 6.68
C TYR A 119 8.75 -9.51 6.61
N ILE A 120 9.86 -9.43 5.90
CA ILE A 120 10.90 -10.46 5.85
C ILE A 120 12.21 -9.84 6.31
N TYR A 121 12.94 -10.57 7.10
CA TYR A 121 14.27 -10.19 7.57
C TYR A 121 15.34 -11.07 6.92
N GLU A 122 16.56 -10.56 6.82
CA GLU A 122 17.70 -11.26 6.20
C GLU A 122 17.91 -12.70 6.70
N ASN A 123 17.62 -12.95 7.98
CA ASN A 123 17.82 -14.25 8.63
C ASN A 123 16.58 -15.16 8.59
N ASP A 124 15.48 -14.75 7.96
CA ASP A 124 14.30 -15.58 7.84
C ASP A 124 14.50 -16.70 6.81
N ASP A 125 13.82 -17.82 7.00
CA ASP A 125 13.72 -18.87 6.00
C ASP A 125 12.73 -18.44 4.90
N ILE A 126 13.26 -17.69 3.93
CA ILE A 126 12.46 -17.11 2.84
C ILE A 126 11.81 -18.21 2.00
N GLU A 127 12.48 -19.34 1.76
CA GLU A 127 11.94 -20.42 0.94
C GLU A 127 10.74 -21.10 1.64
N ALA A 128 10.80 -21.27 2.96
CA ALA A 128 9.68 -21.79 3.74
C ALA A 128 8.48 -20.82 3.72
N LEU A 129 8.72 -19.52 3.91
CA LEU A 129 7.67 -18.48 3.85
C LEU A 129 6.99 -18.44 2.47
N LEU A 130 7.76 -18.44 1.40
CA LEU A 130 7.23 -18.44 0.03
C LEU A 130 6.40 -19.70 -0.28
N SER A 131 6.86 -20.86 0.22
CA SER A 131 6.14 -22.12 0.08
C SER A 131 4.82 -22.09 0.84
N GLU A 132 4.80 -21.51 2.03
CA GLU A 132 3.57 -21.36 2.82
C GLU A 132 2.58 -20.41 2.14
N TRP A 133 3.02 -19.23 1.68
CA TRP A 133 2.14 -18.29 0.98
C TRP A 133 1.54 -18.90 -0.29
N LYS A 134 2.33 -19.66 -1.03
CA LYS A 134 1.84 -20.40 -2.19
C LYS A 134 0.77 -21.41 -1.80
N ARG A 135 0.97 -22.15 -0.70
CA ARG A 135 -0.02 -23.10 -0.14
C ARG A 135 -1.31 -22.38 0.32
N LEU A 136 -1.18 -21.14 0.83
CA LEU A 136 -2.30 -20.29 1.22
C LEU A 136 -2.99 -19.60 0.03
N GLY A 137 -2.54 -19.87 -1.20
CA GLY A 137 -3.18 -19.37 -2.41
C GLY A 137 -2.74 -17.98 -2.86
N ALA A 138 -1.54 -17.54 -2.47
CA ALA A 138 -0.94 -16.32 -3.00
C ALA A 138 -0.95 -16.32 -4.54
N LYS A 139 -1.29 -15.17 -5.13
CA LYS A 139 -1.36 -14.95 -6.58
C LYS A 139 -0.16 -14.20 -7.13
N GLY A 140 0.55 -13.49 -6.29
CA GLY A 140 1.75 -12.73 -6.65
C GLY A 140 2.33 -11.99 -5.46
N ILE A 141 3.50 -11.44 -5.67
CA ILE A 141 4.29 -10.74 -4.67
C ILE A 141 4.70 -9.38 -5.22
N LEU A 142 4.45 -8.34 -4.45
CA LEU A 142 4.97 -7.00 -4.60
C LEU A 142 6.09 -6.85 -3.57
N LEU A 143 7.35 -6.86 -4.00
CA LEU A 143 8.51 -6.95 -3.12
C LEU A 143 9.21 -5.61 -3.02
N LEU A 144 9.13 -4.94 -1.87
CA LEU A 144 9.96 -3.76 -1.58
C LEU A 144 11.36 -4.21 -1.22
N GLY A 145 12.27 -4.04 -2.16
CA GLY A 145 13.63 -4.58 -2.11
C GLY A 145 14.71 -3.52 -1.97
N THR A 146 14.41 -2.34 -1.39
CA THR A 146 15.36 -1.24 -1.26
C THR A 146 16.67 -1.64 -0.56
N GLU A 147 16.61 -2.57 0.42
CA GLU A 147 17.78 -3.07 1.14
C GLU A 147 18.33 -4.39 0.59
N MET A 148 17.80 -4.91 -0.54
CA MET A 148 18.20 -6.20 -1.11
C MET A 148 19.45 -6.07 -1.97
N GLU A 149 20.27 -7.09 -1.89
CA GLU A 149 21.35 -7.39 -2.84
C GLU A 149 20.92 -8.50 -3.81
N GLU A 150 21.69 -8.71 -4.87
CA GLU A 150 21.34 -9.70 -5.91
C GLU A 150 21.15 -11.13 -5.36
N HIS A 151 21.85 -11.49 -4.28
CA HIS A 151 21.69 -12.81 -3.70
C HIS A 151 20.38 -12.98 -2.91
N ASP A 152 19.85 -11.90 -2.33
CA ASP A 152 18.61 -11.90 -1.53
C ASP A 152 17.38 -12.15 -2.41
N ILE A 153 17.42 -11.72 -3.68
CA ILE A 153 16.29 -11.86 -4.60
C ILE A 153 16.12 -13.27 -5.18
N LYS A 154 17.17 -14.10 -5.14
CA LYS A 154 17.18 -15.44 -5.77
C LYS A 154 16.02 -16.36 -5.34
N PRO A 155 15.63 -16.46 -4.06
CA PRO A 155 14.48 -17.26 -3.66
C PRO A 155 13.17 -16.82 -4.35
N PHE A 156 12.99 -15.51 -4.51
CA PHE A 156 11.79 -14.95 -5.13
C PHE A 156 11.72 -15.23 -6.63
N THR A 157 12.84 -15.21 -7.36
CA THR A 157 12.85 -15.55 -8.79
C THR A 157 12.54 -17.02 -9.07
N ARG A 158 12.68 -17.89 -8.06
CA ARG A 158 12.46 -19.34 -8.16
C ARG A 158 11.18 -19.82 -7.52
N CYS A 159 10.45 -18.98 -6.81
CA CYS A 159 9.25 -19.38 -6.06
C CYS A 159 8.07 -19.80 -6.93
N GLY A 160 8.08 -19.49 -8.24
CA GLY A 160 7.01 -19.84 -9.18
C GLY A 160 5.73 -19.01 -8.99
N LEU A 161 5.81 -17.89 -8.28
CA LEU A 161 4.79 -16.84 -8.24
C LEU A 161 5.25 -15.66 -9.09
N PRO A 162 4.35 -14.89 -9.70
CA PRO A 162 4.68 -13.58 -10.26
C PRO A 162 5.25 -12.67 -9.15
N VAL A 163 6.39 -12.04 -9.41
CA VAL A 163 7.05 -11.12 -8.48
C VAL A 163 7.33 -9.81 -9.21
N VAL A 164 6.96 -8.70 -8.59
CA VAL A 164 7.32 -7.35 -9.04
C VAL A 164 8.19 -6.72 -7.95
N LEU A 165 9.42 -6.38 -8.30
CA LEU A 165 10.36 -5.69 -7.42
C LEU A 165 10.03 -4.20 -7.39
N ILE A 166 10.01 -3.61 -6.20
CA ILE A 166 9.72 -2.19 -6.01
C ILE A 166 10.94 -1.50 -5.43
N ASP A 167 11.26 -0.34 -5.98
CA ASP A 167 12.34 0.57 -5.55
C ASP A 167 13.75 -0.04 -5.61
N ASN A 168 13.93 -1.07 -6.45
CA ASN A 168 15.23 -1.65 -6.80
C ASN A 168 15.16 -2.33 -8.17
N TYR A 169 16.31 -2.59 -8.80
CA TYR A 169 16.42 -3.42 -9.99
C TYR A 169 17.79 -4.08 -10.07
N PHE A 170 17.88 -5.22 -10.77
CA PHE A 170 19.12 -5.95 -10.99
C PHE A 170 19.26 -6.27 -12.48
N GLU A 171 20.28 -5.69 -13.13
CA GLU A 171 20.50 -5.87 -14.59
C GLU A 171 20.64 -7.34 -15.01
N ALA A 172 21.25 -8.15 -14.15
CA ALA A 172 21.50 -9.56 -14.45
C ALA A 172 20.27 -10.47 -14.29
N LEU A 173 19.15 -9.94 -13.76
CA LEU A 173 17.98 -10.73 -13.45
C LEU A 173 16.77 -10.30 -14.30
N ASN A 174 16.10 -11.28 -14.90
CA ASN A 174 14.83 -11.04 -15.60
C ASN A 174 13.66 -11.05 -14.59
N ILE A 175 13.45 -9.92 -13.95
CA ILE A 175 12.35 -9.69 -13.01
C ILE A 175 11.67 -8.35 -13.32
N ASP A 176 10.35 -8.33 -13.28
CA ASP A 176 9.61 -7.09 -13.43
C ASP A 176 9.91 -6.15 -12.26
N CYS A 177 10.15 -4.87 -12.54
CA CYS A 177 10.43 -3.89 -11.51
C CYS A 177 9.70 -2.56 -11.72
N VAL A 178 9.45 -1.87 -10.63
CA VAL A 178 8.93 -0.50 -10.60
C VAL A 178 9.87 0.36 -9.78
N THR A 179 10.54 1.30 -10.46
CA THR A 179 11.52 2.21 -9.84
C THR A 179 11.25 3.65 -10.27
N ILE A 180 11.76 4.60 -9.50
CA ILE A 180 11.88 6.00 -9.93
C ILE A 180 13.19 6.18 -10.72
N ASN A 181 13.25 7.18 -11.59
CA ASN A 181 14.46 7.46 -12.37
C ASN A 181 15.46 8.26 -11.52
N ASN A 182 16.11 7.57 -10.58
CA ASN A 182 17.09 8.15 -9.67
C ASN A 182 18.29 8.75 -10.40
N LEU A 183 18.75 8.12 -11.50
CA LEU A 183 19.86 8.63 -12.29
C LEU A 183 19.54 10.00 -12.88
N GLN A 184 18.38 10.13 -13.52
CA GLN A 184 17.96 11.40 -14.09
C GLN A 184 17.72 12.45 -12.99
N GLY A 185 17.11 12.08 -11.86
CA GLY A 185 16.89 12.97 -10.72
C GLY A 185 18.20 13.53 -10.17
N ALA A 186 19.18 12.68 -9.92
CA ALA A 186 20.50 13.07 -9.43
C ALA A 186 21.24 13.96 -10.45
N TYR A 187 21.17 13.61 -11.74
CA TYR A 187 21.77 14.42 -12.80
C TYR A 187 21.17 15.83 -12.83
N LEU A 188 19.85 15.94 -12.86
CA LEU A 188 19.15 17.25 -12.92
C LEU A 188 19.45 18.10 -11.68
N ALA A 189 19.46 17.51 -10.49
CA ALA A 189 19.77 18.22 -9.26
C ALA A 189 21.22 18.74 -9.26
N THR A 190 22.18 17.90 -9.68
CA THR A 190 23.59 18.25 -9.74
C THR A 190 23.83 19.36 -10.78
N ASP A 191 23.28 19.21 -12.00
CA ASP A 191 23.38 20.20 -13.07
C ASP A 191 22.81 21.56 -12.64
N TYR A 192 21.64 21.55 -11.95
CA TYR A 192 21.05 22.76 -11.40
C TYR A 192 21.98 23.43 -10.38
N LEU A 193 22.54 22.67 -9.44
CA LEU A 193 23.46 23.22 -8.43
C LEU A 193 24.71 23.85 -9.07
N ILE A 194 25.32 23.16 -10.03
CA ILE A 194 26.49 23.69 -10.75
C ILE A 194 26.16 25.01 -11.45
N LYS A 195 25.04 25.07 -12.17
CA LYS A 195 24.61 26.28 -12.90
C LYS A 195 24.28 27.43 -11.98
N GLN A 196 23.73 27.19 -10.81
CA GLN A 196 23.34 28.23 -9.86
C GLN A 196 24.52 28.77 -9.03
N THR A 197 25.42 27.86 -8.63
CA THR A 197 26.49 28.20 -7.69
C THR A 197 27.85 28.44 -8.36
N HIS A 198 28.01 27.96 -9.61
CA HIS A 198 29.31 27.92 -10.32
C HIS A 198 30.42 27.20 -9.52
N ALA A 199 30.02 26.33 -8.59
CA ALA A 199 30.90 25.59 -7.72
C ALA A 199 30.74 24.06 -7.94
N GLN A 200 31.76 23.31 -7.57
CA GLN A 200 31.67 21.84 -7.57
C GLN A 200 30.86 21.39 -6.36
N PRO A 201 29.70 20.71 -6.56
CA PRO A 201 28.91 20.21 -5.45
C PRO A 201 29.62 19.05 -4.74
N GLY A 202 29.40 18.96 -3.42
CA GLY A 202 29.81 17.79 -2.65
C GLY A 202 28.76 16.68 -2.76
N TYR A 203 29.19 15.45 -2.53
CA TYR A 203 28.31 14.29 -2.49
C TYR A 203 28.32 13.65 -1.08
N LEU A 204 27.16 13.51 -0.50
CA LEU A 204 26.97 12.82 0.78
C LEU A 204 26.18 11.54 0.53
N HIS A 205 26.71 10.42 0.97
CA HIS A 205 26.05 9.11 0.82
C HIS A 205 26.03 8.34 2.14
N SER A 206 25.17 7.32 2.20
CA SER A 206 25.14 6.36 3.31
C SER A 206 26.44 5.54 3.35
N ALA A 207 26.85 5.15 4.56
CA ALA A 207 27.92 4.16 4.75
C ALA A 207 27.47 2.73 4.38
N TYR A 208 26.17 2.50 4.25
CA TYR A 208 25.63 1.22 3.82
C TYR A 208 25.64 1.11 2.31
N SER A 209 26.03 -0.07 1.78
CA SER A 209 25.85 -0.39 0.38
C SER A 209 24.36 -0.60 0.13
N ILE A 210 23.75 0.43 -0.44
CA ILE A 210 22.39 0.36 -0.99
C ILE A 210 22.61 0.38 -2.50
N THR A 211 22.24 -0.67 -3.17
CA THR A 211 22.35 -0.81 -4.62
C THR A 211 21.45 0.16 -5.36
#